data_3d6729980c43ca9e9aaba2a5b9162c98
#
_entry.id   3d6729980c43ca9e9aaba2a5b9162c98
#
_cell.length_a   1.000
_cell.length_b   1.000
_cell.length_c   1.000
_cell.angle_alpha   90.00
_cell.angle_beta   90.00
_cell.angle_gamma   90.00
#
_symmetry.space_group_name_H-M   'P 1'
#
loop_
_entity.id
_entity.type
_entity.pdbx_description
1 polymer ?
#
loop_
_entity_poly.entity_id
_entity_poly.type
_entity_poly.pdbx_seq_one_letter_code
_entity_poly.pdbx_strand_id
1 'polypeptide(L)'
;MRSGLHIRFSPPWMVVVSQALSLSLPGLFSFCAVANIPGLQPQKSWDFDGYIKYMATYSMPDDQSNTLDHMLHNRLNFEYRFSPNWRVNVGLRNRALWGDALDIPQYPELVALDNGYFDLSKNWREDDVILNSQFDRLYVSWKSDDWSASVGRFRINWSMNTIWNPNDVYNAYSIYDFDYEERAGTDAIMVSKKLGFADGLDLVFSPSQESGQNSASLRYFSNVSGWDYQIIAGRARTDYILGAGFATDVYDAGLRGELTWFDPIDAEYQGEPTHNNTVASLEADYSFGGVRNWMTRGAWLFISKPQDANSALAYLNLPLNAKTLSFTKNTFYADVSFDLTALNRFTLSASYYDDGSYFAGLSSNYSLATDWQLLTVLQRFSGSGDSLFGETPATLLFANIRYSF
;
A
#
# COMPACT_ATOMS: atom_id res chain seq x y z
N MET A 1 57.41 0.38 -26.00
CA MET A 1 56.63 -0.86 -25.86
C MET A 1 55.75 -0.75 -24.63
N ARG A 2 54.48 -0.40 -24.79
CA ARG A 2 53.50 -0.38 -23.71
C ARG A 2 52.49 -1.49 -23.98
N SER A 3 52.49 -2.53 -23.14
CA SER A 3 51.50 -3.59 -23.17
C SER A 3 50.30 -3.19 -22.27
N GLY A 4 49.16 -2.87 -22.89
CA GLY A 4 47.92 -2.60 -22.19
C GLY A 4 47.26 -3.92 -21.80
N LEU A 5 47.04 -4.08 -20.51
CA LEU A 5 46.25 -5.18 -19.92
C LEU A 5 44.77 -4.76 -19.92
N HIS A 6 43.99 -5.31 -20.84
CA HIS A 6 42.52 -5.17 -20.78
C HIS A 6 41.95 -6.17 -19.78
N ILE A 7 41.64 -5.70 -18.58
CA ILE A 7 40.84 -6.45 -17.59
C ILE A 7 39.36 -6.22 -17.97
N ARG A 8 38.69 -7.27 -18.45
CA ARG A 8 37.24 -7.30 -18.58
C ARG A 8 36.63 -7.58 -17.22
N PHE A 9 36.05 -6.59 -16.59
CA PHE A 9 35.17 -6.79 -15.44
C PHE A 9 33.80 -7.26 -15.96
N SER A 10 33.44 -8.50 -15.68
CA SER A 10 32.05 -8.96 -15.74
C SER A 10 31.42 -8.74 -14.35
N PRO A 11 30.29 -8.05 -14.22
CA PRO A 11 29.68 -7.76 -12.93
C PRO A 11 29.14 -9.05 -12.29
N PRO A 12 29.31 -9.22 -10.98
CA PRO A 12 29.00 -10.48 -10.27
C PRO A 12 27.51 -10.86 -10.26
N TRP A 13 26.60 -9.97 -10.66
CA TRP A 13 25.16 -10.26 -10.68
C TRP A 13 24.73 -11.20 -11.82
N MET A 14 25.50 -11.34 -12.90
CA MET A 14 25.20 -12.33 -13.93
C MET A 14 25.34 -13.77 -13.47
N VAL A 15 26.11 -14.04 -12.42
CA VAL A 15 26.33 -15.40 -11.89
C VAL A 15 25.20 -15.83 -10.94
N VAL A 16 24.55 -14.89 -10.25
CA VAL A 16 23.47 -15.20 -9.30
C VAL A 16 22.16 -15.56 -10.00
N VAL A 17 21.87 -14.95 -11.16
CA VAL A 17 20.65 -15.26 -11.93
C VAL A 17 20.73 -16.65 -12.59
N SER A 18 21.93 -17.13 -12.94
CA SER A 18 22.11 -18.46 -13.57
C SER A 18 22.07 -19.63 -12.56
N GLN A 19 22.34 -19.40 -11.27
CA GLN A 19 22.29 -20.46 -10.25
C GLN A 19 20.91 -20.62 -9.59
N ALA A 20 20.03 -19.60 -9.63
CA ALA A 20 18.66 -19.71 -9.13
C ALA A 20 17.72 -20.51 -10.06
N LEU A 21 18.11 -20.73 -11.31
CA LEU A 21 17.31 -21.46 -12.31
C LEU A 21 17.64 -22.96 -12.44
N SER A 22 18.61 -23.49 -11.65
CA SER A 22 19.04 -24.89 -11.76
C SER A 22 18.51 -25.83 -10.66
N LEU A 23 17.52 -25.41 -9.85
CA LEU A 23 16.77 -26.35 -9.01
C LEU A 23 15.68 -27.02 -9.86
N SER A 24 16.11 -28.05 -10.59
CA SER A 24 15.22 -29.02 -11.23
C SER A 24 14.44 -29.79 -10.16
N LEU A 25 13.15 -29.50 -10.02
CA LEU A 25 12.17 -30.35 -9.35
C LEU A 25 11.64 -31.36 -10.38
N PRO A 26 12.06 -32.63 -10.34
CA PRO A 26 11.42 -33.66 -11.16
C PRO A 26 10.22 -34.21 -10.38
N GLY A 27 9.06 -34.14 -11.02
CA GLY A 27 7.95 -35.01 -10.71
C GLY A 27 6.90 -34.48 -9.75
N LEU A 28 5.85 -33.91 -10.33
CA LEU A 28 4.44 -34.01 -9.90
C LEU A 28 3.55 -33.26 -10.92
N PHE A 29 3.70 -33.54 -12.22
CA PHE A 29 2.71 -33.13 -13.20
C PHE A 29 1.75 -34.29 -13.48
N SER A 30 0.70 -34.41 -12.64
CA SER A 30 -0.49 -35.16 -13.04
C SER A 30 -1.27 -34.28 -14.02
N PHE A 31 -1.24 -34.60 -15.30
CA PHE A 31 -2.13 -33.99 -16.29
C PHE A 31 -3.56 -34.42 -16.00
N CYS A 32 -4.34 -33.58 -15.32
CA CYS A 32 -5.79 -33.71 -15.36
C CYS A 32 -6.28 -33.35 -16.78
N ALA A 33 -6.88 -34.30 -17.48
CA ALA A 33 -7.53 -34.06 -18.77
C ALA A 33 -8.71 -33.09 -18.53
N VAL A 34 -8.55 -31.82 -18.95
CA VAL A 34 -9.62 -30.83 -18.96
C VAL A 34 -10.46 -31.05 -20.21
N ALA A 35 -11.77 -31.28 -20.04
CA ALA A 35 -12.70 -31.36 -21.16
C ALA A 35 -12.71 -30.04 -21.94
N ASN A 36 -12.21 -30.04 -23.17
CA ASN A 36 -12.19 -28.87 -24.05
C ASN A 36 -13.59 -28.61 -24.61
N ILE A 37 -14.19 -27.47 -24.29
CA ILE A 37 -15.33 -26.93 -24.99
C ILE A 37 -14.79 -26.32 -26.30
N PRO A 38 -15.29 -26.73 -27.49
CA PRO A 38 -14.82 -26.19 -28.76
C PRO A 38 -14.98 -24.65 -28.80
N GLY A 39 -13.88 -23.94 -29.02
CA GLY A 39 -13.86 -22.47 -29.11
C GLY A 39 -13.38 -21.75 -27.84
N LEU A 40 -13.19 -22.43 -26.70
CA LEU A 40 -12.54 -21.87 -25.52
C LEU A 40 -11.13 -22.45 -25.36
N GLN A 41 -10.13 -21.60 -25.29
CA GLN A 41 -8.78 -22.05 -24.96
C GLN A 41 -8.79 -22.64 -23.53
N PRO A 42 -8.06 -23.74 -23.27
CA PRO A 42 -7.91 -24.27 -21.91
C PRO A 42 -7.40 -23.17 -21.01
N GLN A 43 -8.03 -23.00 -19.85
CA GLN A 43 -7.57 -22.02 -18.86
C GLN A 43 -6.15 -22.42 -18.43
N LYS A 44 -5.18 -21.52 -18.61
CA LYS A 44 -3.81 -21.77 -18.15
C LYS A 44 -3.83 -22.02 -16.65
N SER A 45 -3.01 -22.97 -16.18
CA SER A 45 -2.84 -23.25 -14.75
C SER A 45 -2.02 -22.19 -14.03
N TRP A 46 -1.44 -21.25 -14.76
CA TRP A 46 -0.64 -20.15 -14.20
C TRP A 46 -0.87 -18.86 -14.95
N ASP A 47 -0.71 -17.77 -14.24
CA ASP A 47 -0.63 -16.40 -14.77
C ASP A 47 0.69 -15.78 -14.34
N PHE A 48 1.25 -14.96 -15.20
CA PHE A 48 2.44 -14.17 -14.93
C PHE A 48 2.25 -12.81 -15.57
N ASP A 49 2.37 -11.77 -14.76
CA ASP A 49 2.28 -10.38 -15.16
C ASP A 49 3.25 -9.53 -14.32
N GLY A 50 3.38 -8.29 -14.70
CA GLY A 50 4.25 -7.39 -13.96
C GLY A 50 4.39 -6.03 -14.62
N TYR A 51 5.29 -5.24 -14.05
CA TYR A 51 5.67 -3.97 -14.63
C TYR A 51 7.12 -3.60 -14.30
N ILE A 52 7.64 -2.69 -15.10
CA ILE A 52 8.86 -1.95 -14.82
C ILE A 52 8.49 -0.48 -14.86
N LYS A 53 8.87 0.28 -13.84
CA LYS A 53 8.69 1.72 -13.82
C LYS A 53 9.97 2.44 -13.40
N TYR A 54 10.20 3.58 -13.99
CA TYR A 54 11.22 4.51 -13.56
C TYR A 54 10.54 5.75 -12.98
N MET A 55 11.02 6.22 -11.84
CA MET A 55 10.54 7.43 -11.18
C MET A 55 11.70 8.35 -10.87
N ALA A 56 11.54 9.63 -11.20
CA ALA A 56 12.38 10.72 -10.72
C ALA A 56 11.58 11.57 -9.73
N THR A 57 12.19 11.90 -8.60
CA THR A 57 11.64 12.77 -7.54
C THR A 57 12.53 13.99 -7.39
N TYR A 58 11.99 15.17 -7.62
CA TYR A 58 12.68 16.43 -7.40
C TYR A 58 12.04 17.12 -6.20
N SER A 59 12.81 17.26 -5.12
CA SER A 59 12.38 17.90 -3.87
C SER A 59 12.94 19.32 -3.79
N MET A 60 12.06 20.25 -3.49
CA MET A 60 12.34 21.68 -3.36
C MET A 60 11.85 22.16 -2.00
N PRO A 61 12.59 21.90 -0.90
CA PRO A 61 12.30 22.51 0.40
C PRO A 61 12.66 24.02 0.33
N ASP A 62 11.86 24.86 1.02
CA ASP A 62 12.03 26.32 0.92
C ASP A 62 13.34 26.78 1.56
N ASP A 63 13.82 26.11 2.63
CA ASP A 63 14.96 26.50 3.44
C ASP A 63 16.20 25.59 3.30
N GLN A 64 16.19 24.65 2.36
CA GLN A 64 17.29 23.70 2.12
C GLN A 64 17.63 23.60 0.64
N SER A 65 18.73 22.94 0.32
CA SER A 65 19.08 22.66 -1.09
C SER A 65 18.09 21.66 -1.68
N ASN A 66 17.80 21.88 -2.96
CA ASN A 66 17.00 20.95 -3.74
C ASN A 66 17.71 19.59 -3.88
N THR A 67 16.94 18.52 -3.92
CA THR A 67 17.44 17.15 -4.10
C THR A 67 16.78 16.48 -5.31
N LEU A 68 17.51 15.54 -5.92
CA LEU A 68 17.03 14.74 -7.02
C LEU A 68 17.29 13.26 -6.76
N ASP A 69 16.23 12.50 -6.69
CA ASP A 69 16.25 11.07 -6.42
C ASP A 69 15.65 10.27 -7.56
N HIS A 70 16.15 9.07 -7.74
CA HIS A 70 15.75 8.19 -8.81
C HIS A 70 15.40 6.80 -8.26
N MET A 71 14.39 6.18 -8.82
CA MET A 71 14.04 4.80 -8.51
C MET A 71 13.67 4.04 -9.79
N LEU A 72 14.30 2.90 -9.99
CA LEU A 72 13.83 1.88 -10.91
C LEU A 72 13.12 0.80 -10.11
N HIS A 73 11.86 0.56 -10.40
CA HIS A 73 11.01 -0.39 -9.69
C HIS A 73 10.51 -1.44 -10.68
N ASN A 74 10.74 -2.69 -10.37
CA ASN A 74 10.20 -3.85 -11.09
C ASN A 74 9.31 -4.65 -10.15
N ARG A 75 8.15 -5.05 -10.65
CA ARG A 75 7.26 -5.97 -9.97
C ARG A 75 6.95 -7.16 -10.84
N LEU A 76 6.99 -8.34 -10.25
CA LEU A 76 6.66 -9.61 -10.85
C LEU A 76 5.56 -10.28 -10.04
N ASN A 77 4.44 -10.61 -10.66
CA ASN A 77 3.33 -11.35 -10.06
C ASN A 77 3.24 -12.72 -10.72
N PHE A 78 3.10 -13.74 -9.91
CA PHE A 78 2.91 -15.11 -10.38
C PHE A 78 1.80 -15.78 -9.59
N GLU A 79 0.80 -16.30 -10.28
CA GLU A 79 -0.23 -17.16 -9.70
C GLU A 79 -0.15 -18.55 -10.33
N TYR A 80 -0.19 -19.58 -9.49
CA TYR A 80 -0.29 -20.98 -9.93
C TYR A 80 -1.52 -21.66 -9.32
N ARG A 81 -2.37 -22.20 -10.19
CA ARG A 81 -3.62 -22.93 -9.85
C ARG A 81 -3.36 -24.43 -9.98
N PHE A 82 -3.00 -25.09 -8.89
CA PHE A 82 -2.74 -26.53 -8.92
C PHE A 82 -4.00 -27.38 -8.75
N SER A 83 -5.12 -26.77 -8.41
CA SER A 83 -6.47 -27.36 -8.49
C SER A 83 -7.52 -26.24 -8.55
N PRO A 84 -8.81 -26.55 -8.81
CA PRO A 84 -9.88 -25.54 -8.80
C PRO A 84 -10.01 -24.77 -7.47
N ASN A 85 -9.59 -25.41 -6.38
CA ASN A 85 -9.74 -24.89 -5.03
C ASN A 85 -8.47 -24.26 -4.46
N TRP A 86 -7.29 -24.57 -5.00
CA TRP A 86 -6.01 -24.18 -4.41
C TRP A 86 -5.16 -23.34 -5.35
N ARG A 87 -4.58 -22.29 -4.82
CA ARG A 87 -3.68 -21.38 -5.55
C ARG A 87 -2.47 -21.03 -4.70
N VAL A 88 -1.35 -20.81 -5.37
CA VAL A 88 -0.15 -20.18 -4.85
C VAL A 88 0.01 -18.82 -5.51
N ASN A 89 0.28 -17.78 -4.75
CA ASN A 89 0.50 -16.43 -5.22
C ASN A 89 1.85 -15.92 -4.76
N VAL A 90 2.61 -15.36 -5.66
CA VAL A 90 3.91 -14.77 -5.41
C VAL A 90 3.95 -13.38 -6.02
N GLY A 91 4.30 -12.37 -5.23
CA GLY A 91 4.57 -11.02 -5.68
C GLY A 91 5.96 -10.61 -5.23
N LEU A 92 6.86 -10.40 -6.17
CA LEU A 92 8.22 -9.98 -5.93
C LEU A 92 8.39 -8.53 -6.41
N ARG A 93 8.85 -7.67 -5.51
CA ARG A 93 9.19 -6.28 -5.77
C ARG A 93 10.70 -6.10 -5.73
N ASN A 94 11.27 -5.51 -6.77
CA ASN A 94 12.67 -5.14 -6.83
C ASN A 94 12.78 -3.64 -7.06
N ARG A 95 13.64 -2.97 -6.29
CA ARG A 95 13.90 -1.54 -6.40
C ARG A 95 15.40 -1.29 -6.51
N ALA A 96 15.79 -0.37 -7.38
CA ALA A 96 17.11 0.24 -7.40
C ALA A 96 16.92 1.74 -7.15
N LEU A 97 17.55 2.27 -6.11
CA LEU A 97 17.42 3.66 -5.66
C LEU A 97 18.79 4.31 -5.72
N TRP A 98 18.87 5.53 -6.25
CA TRP A 98 20.07 6.37 -6.30
C TRP A 98 19.68 7.85 -6.32
N GLY A 99 20.58 8.71 -5.89
CA GLY A 99 20.38 10.15 -5.78
C GLY A 99 20.73 10.68 -4.39
N ASP A 100 20.31 11.90 -4.14
CA ASP A 100 20.69 12.68 -2.95
C ASP A 100 20.13 12.09 -1.64
N ALA A 101 19.02 11.33 -1.68
CA ALA A 101 18.47 10.67 -0.50
C ALA A 101 19.41 9.64 0.13
N LEU A 102 20.39 9.11 -0.64
CA LEU A 102 21.41 8.19 -0.13
C LEU A 102 22.35 8.84 0.90
N ASP A 103 22.44 10.17 0.91
CA ASP A 103 23.21 10.92 1.90
C ASP A 103 22.51 10.98 3.29
N ILE A 104 21.23 10.58 3.37
CA ILE A 104 20.50 10.48 4.64
C ILE A 104 20.93 9.19 5.35
N PRO A 105 21.57 9.27 6.54
CA PRO A 105 22.20 8.09 7.17
C PRO A 105 21.25 6.91 7.42
N GLN A 106 19.98 7.14 7.74
CA GLN A 106 18.99 6.08 8.04
C GLN A 106 18.21 5.62 6.80
N TYR A 107 18.43 6.20 5.63
CA TYR A 107 17.65 5.87 4.43
C TYR A 107 17.77 4.42 3.99
N PRO A 108 18.96 3.77 4.02
CA PRO A 108 19.08 2.36 3.68
C PRO A 108 18.29 1.44 4.59
N GLU A 109 18.24 1.74 5.89
CA GLU A 109 17.47 0.99 6.89
C GLU A 109 15.97 1.17 6.65
N LEU A 110 15.50 2.36 6.33
CA LEU A 110 14.10 2.64 5.98
C LEU A 110 13.67 1.87 4.73
N VAL A 111 14.52 1.80 3.71
CA VAL A 111 14.26 1.02 2.49
C VAL A 111 14.20 -0.48 2.79
N ALA A 112 14.97 -0.97 3.77
CA ALA A 112 15.04 -2.37 4.17
C ALA A 112 13.85 -2.84 4.99
N LEU A 113 13.10 -1.94 5.62
CA LEU A 113 12.08 -2.30 6.60
C LEU A 113 11.10 -3.34 6.05
N ASP A 114 11.03 -4.45 6.77
CA ASP A 114 10.01 -5.47 6.62
C ASP A 114 9.36 -5.71 7.99
N ASN A 115 8.15 -5.21 8.15
CA ASN A 115 7.38 -5.32 9.40
C ASN A 115 6.64 -6.67 9.52
N GLY A 116 6.91 -7.63 8.62
CA GLY A 116 6.34 -8.97 8.65
C GLY A 116 6.97 -9.87 9.72
N TYR A 117 6.31 -10.98 10.01
CA TYR A 117 6.86 -12.03 10.87
C TYR A 117 8.06 -12.73 10.21
N PHE A 118 7.97 -12.98 8.90
CA PHE A 118 9.07 -13.46 8.11
C PHE A 118 9.85 -12.27 7.53
N ASP A 119 11.18 -12.31 7.65
CA ASP A 119 12.04 -11.35 6.94
C ASP A 119 12.14 -11.77 5.47
N LEU A 120 11.32 -11.15 4.63
CA LEU A 120 11.23 -11.40 3.19
C LEU A 120 11.77 -10.22 2.37
N SER A 121 12.56 -9.34 2.99
CA SER A 121 13.21 -8.20 2.36
C SER A 121 14.72 -8.33 2.44
N LYS A 122 15.41 -7.97 1.37
CA LYS A 122 16.87 -7.95 1.34
C LYS A 122 17.38 -6.73 0.62
N ASN A 123 18.33 -6.05 1.27
CA ASN A 123 19.05 -4.92 0.70
C ASN A 123 20.49 -5.31 0.36
N TRP A 124 20.99 -4.73 -0.72
CA TRP A 124 22.40 -4.64 -1.05
C TRP A 124 22.72 -3.17 -1.27
N ARG A 125 23.76 -2.69 -0.64
CA ARG A 125 24.25 -1.32 -0.79
C ARG A 125 25.60 -1.35 -1.51
N GLU A 126 25.67 -0.62 -2.60
CA GLU A 126 26.91 -0.17 -3.25
C GLU A 126 27.02 1.35 -2.98
N ASP A 127 28.17 1.95 -3.27
CA ASP A 127 28.46 3.33 -2.86
C ASP A 127 27.34 4.32 -3.23
N ASP A 128 26.82 4.25 -4.46
CA ASP A 128 25.85 5.19 -5.00
C ASP A 128 24.47 4.58 -5.30
N VAL A 129 24.21 3.34 -4.88
CA VAL A 129 22.96 2.64 -5.20
C VAL A 129 22.54 1.72 -4.06
N ILE A 130 21.24 1.72 -3.75
CA ILE A 130 20.60 0.70 -2.92
C ILE A 130 19.75 -0.20 -3.82
N LEU A 131 20.02 -1.50 -3.77
CA LEU A 131 19.17 -2.51 -4.37
C LEU A 131 18.34 -3.19 -3.28
N ASN A 132 17.03 -3.22 -3.44
CA ASN A 132 16.11 -3.89 -2.53
C ASN A 132 15.25 -4.89 -3.29
N SER A 133 15.16 -6.11 -2.76
CA SER A 133 14.21 -7.14 -3.23
C SER A 133 13.35 -7.61 -2.09
N GLN A 134 12.03 -7.65 -2.28
CA GLN A 134 11.07 -8.00 -1.25
C GLN A 134 9.91 -8.82 -1.83
N PHE A 135 9.58 -9.94 -1.16
CA PHE A 135 8.31 -10.60 -1.39
C PHE A 135 7.22 -9.89 -0.57
N ASP A 136 6.38 -9.12 -1.22
CA ASP A 136 5.23 -8.48 -0.60
C ASP A 136 3.94 -9.33 -0.69
N ARG A 137 3.97 -10.38 -1.50
CA ARG A 137 2.99 -11.46 -1.57
C ARG A 137 3.71 -12.80 -1.65
N LEU A 138 3.40 -13.69 -0.73
CA LEU A 138 3.85 -15.08 -0.75
C LEU A 138 2.89 -15.91 0.07
N TYR A 139 1.85 -16.44 -0.57
CA TYR A 139 0.80 -17.14 0.16
C TYR A 139 0.14 -18.25 -0.66
N VAL A 140 -0.44 -19.18 0.06
CA VAL A 140 -1.33 -20.22 -0.45
C VAL A 140 -2.76 -19.85 -0.08
N SER A 141 -3.68 -19.96 -1.03
CA SER A 141 -5.11 -19.80 -0.79
C SER A 141 -5.89 -21.05 -1.19
N TRP A 142 -6.91 -21.33 -0.39
CA TRP A 142 -7.89 -22.37 -0.61
C TRP A 142 -9.29 -21.79 -0.59
N LYS A 143 -10.18 -22.28 -1.46
CA LYS A 143 -11.56 -21.84 -1.56
C LYS A 143 -12.48 -23.00 -1.84
N SER A 144 -13.59 -23.07 -1.12
CA SER A 144 -14.77 -23.91 -1.41
C SER A 144 -15.99 -23.03 -1.62
N ASP A 145 -17.19 -23.59 -1.63
CA ASP A 145 -18.44 -22.84 -1.83
C ASP A 145 -18.64 -21.76 -0.73
N ASP A 146 -18.53 -22.15 0.53
CA ASP A 146 -18.80 -21.28 1.67
C ASP A 146 -17.55 -20.85 2.46
N TRP A 147 -16.44 -21.55 2.30
CA TRP A 147 -15.23 -21.31 3.05
C TRP A 147 -14.06 -20.90 2.17
N SER A 148 -13.23 -20.02 2.70
CA SER A 148 -11.90 -19.78 2.13
C SER A 148 -10.86 -19.63 3.24
N ALA A 149 -9.63 -19.98 2.92
CA ALA A 149 -8.49 -19.80 3.80
C ALA A 149 -7.28 -19.30 3.03
N SER A 150 -6.47 -18.46 3.65
CA SER A 150 -5.20 -17.99 3.12
C SER A 150 -4.13 -18.06 4.20
N VAL A 151 -2.92 -18.47 3.83
CA VAL A 151 -1.78 -18.60 4.76
C VAL A 151 -0.52 -18.07 4.08
N GLY A 152 0.21 -17.18 4.75
CA GLY A 152 1.44 -16.57 4.29
C GLY A 152 1.34 -15.05 4.30
N ARG A 153 2.08 -14.39 3.40
CA ARG A 153 2.05 -12.93 3.27
C ARG A 153 1.06 -12.50 2.19
N PHE A 154 -0.03 -11.87 2.60
CA PHE A 154 -1.06 -11.35 1.72
C PHE A 154 -1.69 -10.07 2.29
N ARG A 155 -2.39 -9.32 1.46
CA ARG A 155 -3.08 -8.12 1.91
C ARG A 155 -4.39 -8.48 2.58
N ILE A 156 -4.59 -7.99 3.79
CA ILE A 156 -5.87 -8.00 4.50
C ILE A 156 -6.46 -6.61 4.32
N ASN A 157 -7.59 -6.50 3.65
CA ASN A 157 -8.25 -5.23 3.40
C ASN A 157 -9.65 -5.22 4.03
N TRP A 158 -9.79 -4.50 5.13
CA TRP A 158 -11.08 -4.29 5.81
C TRP A 158 -11.58 -2.85 5.70
N SER A 159 -10.95 -2.05 4.84
CA SER A 159 -11.37 -0.68 4.60
C SER A 159 -12.63 -0.60 3.75
N MET A 160 -13.53 0.31 4.11
CA MET A 160 -14.69 0.74 3.34
C MET A 160 -14.44 2.12 2.70
N ASN A 161 -13.70 2.98 3.38
CA ASN A 161 -13.28 4.29 2.87
C ASN A 161 -12.15 4.14 1.83
N THR A 162 -11.95 5.16 0.99
CA THR A 162 -10.91 5.18 -0.03
C THR A 162 -9.76 6.13 0.30
N ILE A 163 -9.95 7.08 1.22
CA ILE A 163 -8.95 8.07 1.61
C ILE A 163 -8.27 7.65 2.92
N TRP A 164 -8.99 7.61 4.02
CA TRP A 164 -8.48 7.21 5.33
C TRP A 164 -9.24 6.02 5.87
N ASN A 165 -8.53 5.01 6.32
CA ASN A 165 -9.08 3.70 6.65
C ASN A 165 -8.82 3.31 8.11
N PRO A 166 -9.59 3.83 9.08
CA PRO A 166 -9.47 3.44 10.49
C PRO A 166 -9.60 1.94 10.75
N ASN A 167 -10.35 1.22 9.91
CA ASN A 167 -10.59 -0.21 10.03
C ASN A 167 -9.49 -1.08 9.38
N ASP A 168 -8.56 -0.49 8.62
CA ASP A 168 -7.41 -1.22 8.06
C ASP A 168 -6.28 -1.33 9.08
N VAL A 169 -6.50 -2.17 10.09
CA VAL A 169 -5.58 -2.36 11.23
C VAL A 169 -4.35 -3.20 10.88
N TYR A 170 -4.33 -3.83 9.72
CA TYR A 170 -3.23 -4.68 9.25
C TYR A 170 -2.34 -4.03 8.20
N ASN A 171 -2.92 -3.23 7.29
CA ASN A 171 -2.24 -2.72 6.10
C ASN A 171 -2.55 -1.24 5.85
N ALA A 172 -2.54 -0.40 6.88
CA ALA A 172 -2.71 1.04 6.74
C ALA A 172 -1.72 1.64 5.73
N TYR A 173 -2.13 2.68 5.04
CA TYR A 173 -1.33 3.35 4.00
C TYR A 173 -1.50 4.87 4.04
N SER A 174 -0.50 5.57 3.48
CA SER A 174 -0.54 7.02 3.32
C SER A 174 -1.22 7.41 2.01
N ILE A 175 -2.07 8.42 2.06
CA ILE A 175 -2.66 9.04 0.86
C ILE A 175 -1.61 9.79 0.02
N TYR A 176 -0.44 10.08 0.57
CA TYR A 176 0.66 10.77 -0.11
C TYR A 176 1.59 9.83 -0.85
N ASP A 177 1.52 8.52 -0.55
CA ASP A 177 2.27 7.48 -1.26
C ASP A 177 1.49 6.99 -2.49
N PHE A 178 1.76 7.62 -3.62
CA PHE A 178 1.20 7.24 -4.92
C PHE A 178 2.08 6.23 -5.67
N ASP A 179 3.28 5.94 -5.19
CA ASP A 179 4.20 5.00 -5.85
C ASP A 179 3.86 3.55 -5.55
N TYR A 180 3.24 3.28 -4.41
CA TYR A 180 2.95 1.93 -3.94
C TYR A 180 1.51 1.50 -4.19
N GLU A 181 1.22 1.13 -5.44
CA GLU A 181 -0.14 0.74 -5.87
C GLU A 181 -0.65 -0.53 -5.17
N GLU A 182 0.22 -1.52 -4.95
CA GLU A 182 -0.18 -2.82 -4.43
C GLU A 182 -0.26 -2.93 -2.91
N ARG A 183 0.16 -1.96 -2.18
CA ARG A 183 0.20 -1.95 -0.70
C ARG A 183 0.83 -3.20 -0.07
N ALA A 184 1.55 -3.05 1.04
CA ALA A 184 2.24 -4.14 1.71
C ALA A 184 1.30 -5.29 2.12
N GLY A 185 1.80 -6.51 2.17
CA GLY A 185 1.13 -7.67 2.76
C GLY A 185 1.46 -7.82 4.24
N THR A 186 0.62 -8.59 4.93
CA THR A 186 0.80 -9.01 6.31
C THR A 186 0.98 -10.52 6.35
N ASP A 187 1.93 -11.02 7.15
CA ASP A 187 2.08 -12.45 7.42
C ASP A 187 0.94 -12.90 8.33
N ALA A 188 0.05 -13.74 7.82
CA ALA A 188 -1.17 -14.10 8.53
C ALA A 188 -1.74 -15.46 8.10
N ILE A 189 -2.66 -15.93 8.92
CA ILE A 189 -3.65 -16.95 8.58
C ILE A 189 -5.00 -16.27 8.61
N MET A 190 -5.77 -16.39 7.54
CA MET A 190 -7.12 -15.86 7.45
C MET A 190 -8.07 -17.00 7.04
N VAL A 191 -9.17 -17.11 7.74
CA VAL A 191 -10.27 -18.02 7.42
C VAL A 191 -11.53 -17.20 7.28
N SER A 192 -12.22 -17.37 6.16
CA SER A 192 -13.48 -16.68 5.87
C SER A 192 -14.61 -17.67 5.68
N LYS A 193 -15.79 -17.32 6.17
CA LYS A 193 -17.02 -18.07 5.97
C LYS A 193 -18.10 -17.18 5.38
N LYS A 194 -18.66 -17.58 4.27
CA LYS A 194 -19.88 -16.98 3.74
C LYS A 194 -21.08 -17.43 4.56
N LEU A 195 -21.93 -16.49 4.97
CA LEU A 195 -23.18 -16.76 5.70
C LEU A 195 -24.40 -16.56 4.81
N GLY A 196 -24.26 -15.80 3.73
CA GLY A 196 -25.29 -15.47 2.77
C GLY A 196 -24.70 -14.93 1.46
N PHE A 197 -25.51 -14.26 0.68
CA PHE A 197 -25.04 -13.67 -0.60
C PHE A 197 -24.02 -12.56 -0.37
N ALA A 198 -24.28 -11.68 0.61
CA ALA A 198 -23.45 -10.52 0.94
C ALA A 198 -22.98 -10.52 2.41
N ASP A 199 -23.20 -11.61 3.13
CA ASP A 199 -22.87 -11.73 4.55
C ASP A 199 -21.69 -12.67 4.75
N GLY A 200 -20.82 -12.35 5.69
CA GLY A 200 -19.70 -13.20 5.99
C GLY A 200 -18.99 -12.88 7.30
N LEU A 201 -18.11 -13.81 7.67
CA LEU A 201 -17.20 -13.72 8.80
C LEU A 201 -15.77 -13.95 8.32
N ASP A 202 -14.85 -13.12 8.79
CA ASP A 202 -13.42 -13.32 8.62
C ASP A 202 -12.77 -13.44 9.99
N LEU A 203 -11.93 -14.45 10.18
CA LEU A 203 -11.04 -14.62 11.31
C LEU A 203 -9.61 -14.50 10.84
N VAL A 204 -8.83 -13.63 11.46
CA VAL A 204 -7.42 -13.40 11.14
C VAL A 204 -6.56 -13.63 12.36
N PHE A 205 -5.43 -14.30 12.16
CA PHE A 205 -4.32 -14.37 13.09
C PHE A 205 -3.04 -13.96 12.38
N SER A 206 -2.33 -12.96 12.92
CA SER A 206 -1.04 -12.47 12.40
C SER A 206 0.00 -12.53 13.51
N PRO A 207 1.04 -13.37 13.38
CA PRO A 207 2.14 -13.44 14.33
C PRO A 207 3.00 -12.17 14.29
N SER A 208 3.71 -11.90 15.37
CA SER A 208 4.73 -10.85 15.47
C SER A 208 6.04 -11.45 15.98
N GLN A 209 7.17 -10.90 15.53
CA GLN A 209 8.48 -11.22 16.10
C GLN A 209 8.64 -10.66 17.51
N GLU A 210 7.94 -9.56 17.81
CA GLU A 210 7.95 -8.98 19.14
C GLU A 210 6.99 -9.74 20.05
N SER A 211 7.51 -10.14 21.24
CA SER A 211 6.74 -10.87 22.24
C SER A 211 5.51 -10.05 22.66
N GLY A 212 4.37 -10.71 22.70
CA GLY A 212 3.14 -10.07 23.12
C GLY A 212 2.43 -9.21 22.06
N GLN A 213 2.92 -9.09 20.82
CA GLN A 213 2.31 -8.26 19.76
C GLN A 213 1.61 -9.06 18.64
N ASN A 214 1.26 -10.31 18.88
CA ASN A 214 0.43 -11.05 17.93
C ASN A 214 -0.94 -10.38 17.78
N SER A 215 -1.45 -10.35 16.55
CA SER A 215 -2.78 -9.84 16.26
C SER A 215 -3.76 -10.98 16.00
N ALA A 216 -4.98 -10.84 16.51
CA ALA A 216 -6.07 -11.79 16.25
C ALA A 216 -7.40 -11.04 16.27
N SER A 217 -8.13 -11.05 15.17
CA SER A 217 -9.39 -10.31 15.08
C SER A 217 -10.42 -11.00 14.20
N LEU A 218 -11.67 -10.68 14.48
CA LEU A 218 -12.86 -11.13 13.79
C LEU A 218 -13.53 -9.94 13.13
N ARG A 219 -13.97 -10.12 11.87
CA ARG A 219 -14.86 -9.21 11.17
C ARG A 219 -16.14 -9.92 10.79
N TYR A 220 -17.28 -9.32 11.09
CA TYR A 220 -18.56 -9.61 10.49
C TYR A 220 -18.91 -8.52 9.50
N PHE A 221 -19.41 -8.86 8.33
CA PHE A 221 -19.90 -7.92 7.34
C PHE A 221 -21.19 -8.41 6.69
N SER A 222 -22.03 -7.47 6.27
CA SER A 222 -23.33 -7.77 5.69
C SER A 222 -23.82 -6.60 4.83
N ASN A 223 -24.77 -6.87 3.92
CA ASN A 223 -25.52 -5.86 3.20
C ASN A 223 -27.01 -5.96 3.58
N VAL A 224 -27.58 -4.85 4.01
CA VAL A 224 -29.04 -4.73 4.27
C VAL A 224 -29.59 -3.52 3.56
N SER A 225 -30.49 -3.75 2.60
CA SER A 225 -31.19 -2.67 1.88
C SER A 225 -30.27 -1.66 1.21
N GLY A 226 -29.14 -2.11 0.63
CA GLY A 226 -28.17 -1.26 -0.05
C GLY A 226 -27.15 -0.60 0.88
N TRP A 227 -27.18 -0.91 2.18
CA TRP A 227 -26.16 -0.51 3.14
C TRP A 227 -25.21 -1.67 3.38
N ASP A 228 -23.96 -1.52 2.97
CA ASP A 228 -22.88 -2.38 3.43
C ASP A 228 -22.46 -1.93 4.83
N TYR A 229 -22.28 -2.85 5.75
CA TYR A 229 -21.76 -2.56 7.08
C TYR A 229 -20.82 -3.65 7.55
N GLN A 230 -19.95 -3.29 8.47
CA GLN A 230 -19.04 -4.22 9.13
C GLN A 230 -18.85 -3.88 10.59
N ILE A 231 -18.52 -4.93 11.37
CA ILE A 231 -18.08 -4.82 12.75
C ILE A 231 -16.81 -5.65 12.88
N ILE A 232 -15.82 -5.09 13.57
CA ILE A 232 -14.50 -5.68 13.80
C ILE A 232 -14.25 -5.71 15.31
N ALA A 233 -13.75 -6.81 15.82
CA ALA A 233 -13.34 -6.92 17.22
C ALA A 233 -12.14 -7.84 17.36
N GLY A 234 -11.25 -7.54 18.29
CA GLY A 234 -10.10 -8.39 18.55
C GLY A 234 -8.92 -7.63 19.14
N ARG A 235 -7.74 -8.08 18.77
CA ARG A 235 -6.46 -7.52 19.17
C ARG A 235 -5.64 -7.20 17.93
N ALA A 236 -5.09 -5.99 17.87
CA ALA A 236 -4.15 -5.54 16.85
C ALA A 236 -2.86 -5.08 17.56
N ARG A 237 -1.82 -5.92 17.53
CA ARG A 237 -0.52 -5.71 18.20
C ARG A 237 -0.66 -5.33 19.68
N THR A 238 -0.56 -4.06 20.01
CA THR A 238 -0.53 -3.51 21.37
C THR A 238 -1.90 -3.14 21.91
N ASP A 239 -2.96 -3.24 21.11
CA ASP A 239 -4.28 -2.73 21.48
C ASP A 239 -5.38 -3.79 21.32
N TYR A 240 -6.38 -3.79 22.18
CA TYR A 240 -7.68 -4.32 21.87
C TYR A 240 -8.40 -3.36 20.92
N ILE A 241 -9.15 -3.87 19.98
CA ILE A 241 -9.84 -3.07 18.96
C ILE A 241 -11.33 -3.40 18.91
N LEU A 242 -12.12 -2.35 18.70
CA LEU A 242 -13.52 -2.44 18.31
C LEU A 242 -13.74 -1.46 17.15
N GLY A 243 -14.05 -2.00 15.97
CA GLY A 243 -14.26 -1.25 14.76
C GLY A 243 -15.67 -1.41 14.21
N ALA A 244 -16.14 -0.39 13.51
CA ALA A 244 -17.38 -0.40 12.73
C ALA A 244 -17.19 0.38 11.44
N GLY A 245 -17.92 0.02 10.39
CA GLY A 245 -17.90 0.74 9.14
C GLY A 245 -19.20 0.56 8.37
N PHE A 246 -19.48 1.50 7.48
CA PHE A 246 -20.58 1.42 6.55
C PHE A 246 -20.20 2.04 5.19
N ALA A 247 -20.88 1.58 4.14
CA ALA A 247 -20.87 2.18 2.82
C ALA A 247 -22.28 2.10 2.20
N THR A 248 -22.69 3.15 1.54
CA THR A 248 -23.99 3.22 0.86
C THR A 248 -23.98 4.30 -0.22
N ASP A 249 -25.02 4.32 -1.05
CA ASP A 249 -25.30 5.41 -1.99
C ASP A 249 -26.52 6.19 -1.51
N VAL A 250 -26.38 7.52 -1.44
CA VAL A 250 -27.45 8.45 -1.07
C VAL A 250 -27.58 9.50 -2.16
N TYR A 251 -28.70 9.51 -2.90
CA TYR A 251 -28.93 10.42 -4.03
C TYR A 251 -27.78 10.43 -5.06
N ASP A 252 -27.33 9.23 -5.46
CA ASP A 252 -26.22 9.00 -6.40
C ASP A 252 -24.84 9.45 -5.89
N ALA A 253 -24.73 9.87 -4.64
CA ALA A 253 -23.46 10.12 -3.96
C ALA A 253 -23.07 8.91 -3.12
N GLY A 254 -21.83 8.42 -3.28
CA GLY A 254 -21.27 7.44 -2.38
C GLY A 254 -21.02 8.05 -1.01
N LEU A 255 -21.45 7.39 0.05
CA LEU A 255 -21.21 7.78 1.45
C LEU A 255 -20.62 6.62 2.21
N ARG A 256 -19.48 6.85 2.90
CA ARG A 256 -18.75 5.83 3.65
C ARG A 256 -18.32 6.39 4.99
N GLY A 257 -18.25 5.52 5.98
CA GLY A 257 -17.73 5.88 7.29
C GLY A 257 -17.09 4.70 7.99
N GLU A 258 -16.02 4.97 8.69
CA GLU A 258 -15.30 4.02 9.52
C GLU A 258 -14.99 4.62 10.89
N LEU A 259 -14.99 3.75 11.89
CA LEU A 259 -14.56 4.08 13.25
C LEU A 259 -13.85 2.87 13.83
N THR A 260 -12.69 3.10 14.48
CA THR A 260 -12.02 2.09 15.32
C THR A 260 -11.62 2.72 16.65
N TRP A 261 -12.01 2.05 17.72
CA TRP A 261 -11.56 2.32 19.07
C TRP A 261 -10.41 1.36 19.43
N PHE A 262 -9.33 1.95 19.95
CA PHE A 262 -8.12 1.25 20.38
C PHE A 262 -8.00 1.39 21.90
N ASP A 263 -7.82 0.26 22.59
CA ASP A 263 -7.60 0.19 24.05
C ASP A 263 -6.28 -0.53 24.31
N PRO A 264 -5.25 0.18 24.77
CA PRO A 264 -3.95 -0.42 25.01
C PRO A 264 -4.02 -1.59 25.99
N ILE A 265 -3.29 -2.66 25.69
CA ILE A 265 -3.22 -3.85 26.55
C ILE A 265 -2.34 -3.56 27.77
N ASP A 266 -1.25 -2.83 27.57
CA ASP A 266 -0.30 -2.44 28.61
C ASP A 266 -0.39 -0.95 28.88
N ALA A 267 -0.18 -0.53 30.12
CA ALA A 267 -0.22 0.88 30.54
C ALA A 267 0.97 1.70 30.02
N GLU A 268 2.05 1.02 29.63
CA GLU A 268 3.27 1.62 29.07
C GLU A 268 3.77 0.78 27.90
N TYR A 269 4.28 1.44 26.86
CA TYR A 269 4.93 0.82 25.72
C TYR A 269 6.22 1.58 25.40
N GLN A 270 7.37 0.88 25.33
CA GLN A 270 8.71 1.45 25.09
C GLN A 270 9.07 2.62 26.03
N GLY A 271 8.56 2.58 27.27
CA GLY A 271 8.82 3.61 28.30
C GLY A 271 7.88 4.82 28.24
N GLU A 272 6.92 4.83 27.32
CA GLU A 272 5.92 5.89 27.19
C GLU A 272 4.53 5.38 27.66
N PRO A 273 3.75 6.25 28.38
CA PRO A 273 2.39 5.91 28.77
C PRO A 273 1.48 5.68 27.55
N THR A 274 0.74 4.59 27.55
CA THR A 274 -0.23 4.30 26.51
C THR A 274 -1.59 4.90 26.84
N HIS A 275 -2.37 5.18 25.81
CA HIS A 275 -3.69 5.76 25.96
C HIS A 275 -4.67 5.16 24.95
N ASN A 276 -5.92 5.00 25.38
CA ASN A 276 -6.98 4.67 24.44
C ASN A 276 -7.08 5.75 23.33
N ASN A 277 -7.39 5.33 22.12
CA ASN A 277 -7.53 6.23 20.98
C ASN A 277 -8.76 5.84 20.17
N THR A 278 -9.48 6.84 19.68
CA THR A 278 -10.59 6.66 18.73
C THR A 278 -10.22 7.32 17.43
N VAL A 279 -10.27 6.56 16.35
CA VAL A 279 -10.04 7.04 14.99
C VAL A 279 -11.30 6.86 14.20
N ALA A 280 -11.81 7.93 13.59
CA ALA A 280 -13.02 7.91 12.78
C ALA A 280 -12.78 8.64 11.47
N SER A 281 -13.38 8.17 10.38
CA SER A 281 -13.34 8.83 9.09
C SER A 281 -14.70 8.76 8.41
N LEU A 282 -15.12 9.87 7.82
CA LEU A 282 -16.31 9.98 6.99
C LEU A 282 -15.90 10.47 5.61
N GLU A 283 -16.40 9.83 4.57
CA GLU A 283 -16.08 10.11 3.18
C GLU A 283 -17.33 10.16 2.33
N ALA A 284 -17.38 11.13 1.42
CA ALA A 284 -18.41 11.21 0.39
C ALA A 284 -17.77 11.45 -0.98
N ASP A 285 -18.35 10.85 -2.01
CA ASP A 285 -17.94 11.05 -3.39
C ASP A 285 -19.15 11.25 -4.30
N TYR A 286 -18.96 12.00 -5.35
CA TYR A 286 -20.00 12.25 -6.36
C TYR A 286 -19.42 12.31 -7.76
N SER A 287 -20.05 11.59 -8.70
CA SER A 287 -19.71 11.62 -10.12
C SER A 287 -20.73 12.46 -10.89
N PHE A 288 -20.26 13.60 -11.41
CA PHE A 288 -21.10 14.49 -12.23
C PHE A 288 -21.28 13.96 -13.66
N GLY A 289 -20.48 12.95 -14.07
CA GLY A 289 -20.50 12.43 -15.42
C GLY A 289 -20.08 13.47 -16.48
N GLY A 290 -20.80 13.49 -17.62
CA GLY A 290 -20.56 14.37 -18.74
C GLY A 290 -19.34 13.94 -19.58
N VAL A 291 -18.96 14.75 -20.55
CA VAL A 291 -17.88 14.42 -21.51
C VAL A 291 -16.49 14.24 -20.85
N ARG A 292 -16.30 14.86 -19.69
CA ARG A 292 -15.02 14.86 -18.95
C ARG A 292 -15.04 14.03 -17.68
N ASN A 293 -16.10 13.27 -17.42
CA ASN A 293 -16.23 12.37 -16.26
C ASN A 293 -15.75 13.02 -14.95
N TRP A 294 -16.32 14.21 -14.64
CA TRP A 294 -16.00 14.92 -13.41
C TRP A 294 -16.40 14.10 -12.19
N MET A 295 -15.47 13.97 -11.25
CA MET A 295 -15.68 13.31 -9.96
C MET A 295 -15.07 14.17 -8.87
N THR A 296 -15.75 14.27 -7.73
CA THR A 296 -15.24 14.90 -6.51
C THR A 296 -15.33 13.95 -5.33
N ARG A 297 -14.40 14.08 -4.39
CA ARG A 297 -14.45 13.40 -3.09
C ARG A 297 -14.16 14.40 -1.99
N GLY A 298 -14.77 14.19 -0.83
CA GLY A 298 -14.46 14.88 0.39
C GLY A 298 -14.36 13.89 1.54
N ALA A 299 -13.42 14.08 2.43
CA ALA A 299 -13.25 13.23 3.60
C ALA A 299 -12.88 14.04 4.83
N TRP A 300 -13.30 13.56 5.99
CA TRP A 300 -12.91 14.03 7.31
C TRP A 300 -12.35 12.88 8.11
N LEU A 301 -11.20 13.12 8.75
CA LEU A 301 -10.55 12.20 9.68
C LEU A 301 -10.50 12.83 11.06
N PHE A 302 -10.86 12.04 12.06
CA PHE A 302 -10.78 12.39 13.46
C PHE A 302 -9.89 11.38 14.19
N ILE A 303 -8.91 11.87 14.97
CA ILE A 303 -8.06 11.06 15.86
C ILE A 303 -8.13 11.71 17.25
N SER A 304 -8.65 10.99 18.24
CA SER A 304 -8.88 11.58 19.58
C SER A 304 -7.57 11.94 20.28
N LYS A 305 -6.51 11.18 20.04
CA LYS A 305 -5.13 11.41 20.55
C LYS A 305 -4.17 11.14 19.41
N PRO A 306 -3.92 12.13 18.53
CA PRO A 306 -2.93 12.01 17.47
C PRO A 306 -1.53 11.86 18.06
N GLN A 307 -0.65 11.19 17.34
CA GLN A 307 0.75 11.12 17.69
C GLN A 307 1.43 12.40 17.22
N ASP A 308 2.14 13.07 18.13
CA ASP A 308 2.93 14.24 17.78
C ASP A 308 4.05 13.85 16.81
N ALA A 309 4.25 14.68 15.82
CA ALA A 309 5.36 14.57 14.88
C ALA A 309 6.30 15.75 15.08
N ASN A 310 7.58 15.46 15.30
CA ASN A 310 8.60 16.49 15.56
C ASN A 310 9.05 17.24 14.29
N SER A 311 8.69 16.76 13.11
CA SER A 311 8.93 17.41 11.81
C SER A 311 8.07 16.77 10.72
N ALA A 312 7.90 17.49 9.61
CA ALA A 312 7.21 16.97 8.43
C ALA A 312 7.88 15.69 7.89
N LEU A 313 9.21 15.66 7.85
CA LEU A 313 9.97 14.48 7.42
C LEU A 313 9.76 13.29 8.35
N ALA A 314 9.74 13.53 9.69
CA ALA A 314 9.45 12.49 10.66
C ALA A 314 8.04 11.92 10.46
N TYR A 315 7.03 12.78 10.24
CA TYR A 315 5.66 12.35 9.98
C TYR A 315 5.55 11.49 8.70
N LEU A 316 6.16 11.93 7.60
CA LEU A 316 6.10 11.20 6.32
C LEU A 316 6.83 9.84 6.37
N ASN A 317 7.75 9.66 7.32
CA ASN A 317 8.49 8.41 7.54
C ASN A 317 8.00 7.58 8.74
N LEU A 318 6.95 8.04 9.45
CA LEU A 318 6.37 7.26 10.55
C LEU A 318 5.85 5.90 10.04
N PRO A 319 6.02 4.82 10.82
CA PRO A 319 5.35 3.56 10.54
C PRO A 319 3.84 3.77 10.53
N LEU A 320 3.24 3.62 9.35
CA LEU A 320 1.82 3.84 9.17
C LEU A 320 1.01 2.72 9.84
N ASN A 321 0.10 3.13 10.68
CA ASN A 321 -0.95 2.30 11.24
C ASN A 321 -2.23 3.13 11.34
N ALA A 322 -3.35 2.53 11.72
CA ALA A 322 -4.63 3.23 11.78
C ALA A 322 -4.66 4.41 12.79
N LYS A 323 -3.75 4.47 13.78
CA LYS A 323 -3.63 5.58 14.76
C LYS A 323 -2.75 6.73 14.26
N THR A 324 -1.94 6.52 13.20
CA THR A 324 -0.99 7.50 12.64
C THR A 324 -1.39 8.03 11.27
N LEU A 325 -2.65 7.90 10.89
CA LEU A 325 -3.19 8.41 9.62
C LEU A 325 -3.09 9.94 9.49
N SER A 326 -3.04 10.66 10.62
CA SER A 326 -2.76 12.09 10.71
C SER A 326 -2.04 12.40 12.02
N PHE A 327 -1.32 13.50 12.04
CA PHE A 327 -0.67 14.08 13.23
C PHE A 327 -1.54 15.09 13.97
N THR A 328 -2.75 15.38 13.47
CA THR A 328 -3.71 16.31 14.06
C THR A 328 -5.01 15.62 14.42
N LYS A 329 -5.79 16.28 15.30
CA LYS A 329 -7.05 15.76 15.77
C LYS A 329 -8.12 15.71 14.68
N ASN A 330 -8.20 16.74 13.84
CA ASN A 330 -9.08 16.78 12.68
C ASN A 330 -8.25 17.08 11.43
N THR A 331 -8.51 16.31 10.38
CA THR A 331 -7.92 16.51 9.06
C THR A 331 -9.03 16.44 8.02
N PHE A 332 -9.05 17.38 7.11
CA PHE A 332 -10.01 17.45 6.01
C PHE A 332 -9.29 17.21 4.69
N TYR A 333 -9.93 16.51 3.79
CA TYR A 333 -9.45 16.26 2.44
C TYR A 333 -10.55 16.54 1.42
N ALA A 334 -10.16 17.09 0.29
CA ALA A 334 -11.01 17.17 -0.89
C ALA A 334 -10.20 16.95 -2.16
N ASP A 335 -10.81 16.32 -3.15
CA ASP A 335 -10.27 16.27 -4.49
C ASP A 335 -11.36 16.48 -5.56
N VAL A 336 -10.89 16.88 -6.74
CA VAL A 336 -11.67 16.89 -7.97
C VAL A 336 -10.82 16.30 -9.08
N SER A 337 -11.40 15.35 -9.82
CA SER A 337 -10.75 14.73 -10.96
C SER A 337 -11.61 14.82 -12.22
N PHE A 338 -10.94 14.92 -13.37
CA PHE A 338 -11.60 15.00 -14.68
C PHE A 338 -10.69 14.51 -15.79
N ASP A 339 -11.32 14.05 -16.87
CA ASP A 339 -10.60 13.64 -18.08
C ASP A 339 -10.35 14.89 -18.97
N LEU A 340 -9.08 15.31 -19.10
CA LEU A 340 -8.71 16.35 -20.05
C LEU A 340 -8.88 15.84 -21.48
N THR A 341 -8.45 14.62 -21.71
CA THR A 341 -8.68 13.81 -22.92
C THR A 341 -9.06 12.38 -22.50
N ALA A 342 -9.52 11.55 -23.42
CA ALA A 342 -9.80 10.14 -23.15
C ALA A 342 -8.60 9.34 -22.61
N LEU A 343 -7.37 9.85 -22.81
CA LEU A 343 -6.12 9.22 -22.40
C LEU A 343 -5.45 9.92 -21.20
N ASN A 344 -5.99 11.04 -20.72
CA ASN A 344 -5.35 11.84 -19.69
C ASN A 344 -6.35 12.30 -18.64
N ARG A 345 -6.19 11.80 -17.41
CA ARG A 345 -6.97 12.19 -16.24
C ARG A 345 -6.14 13.08 -15.34
N PHE A 346 -6.73 14.22 -14.95
CA PHE A 346 -6.18 15.14 -13.96
C PHE A 346 -6.89 14.99 -12.63
N THR A 347 -6.16 15.18 -11.54
CA THR A 347 -6.71 15.27 -10.19
C THR A 347 -6.05 16.43 -9.45
N LEU A 348 -6.87 17.31 -8.90
CA LEU A 348 -6.49 18.34 -7.94
C LEU A 348 -6.93 17.87 -6.56
N SER A 349 -6.03 17.91 -5.58
CA SER A 349 -6.32 17.47 -4.21
C SER A 349 -5.79 18.46 -3.19
N ALA A 350 -6.44 18.52 -2.03
CA ALA A 350 -6.00 19.33 -0.91
C ALA A 350 -6.33 18.64 0.41
N SER A 351 -5.49 18.83 1.41
CA SER A 351 -5.77 18.52 2.81
C SER A 351 -5.54 19.74 3.69
N TYR A 352 -6.32 19.86 4.75
CA TYR A 352 -6.17 20.88 5.78
C TYR A 352 -6.13 20.21 7.16
N TYR A 353 -5.23 20.65 8.02
CA TYR A 353 -4.93 20.12 9.35
C TYR A 353 -5.25 21.16 10.43
N ASP A 354 -5.67 20.71 11.60
CA ASP A 354 -6.02 21.59 12.73
C ASP A 354 -4.92 22.54 13.19
N ASP A 355 -3.63 22.14 12.98
CA ASP A 355 -2.47 22.96 13.34
C ASP A 355 -2.22 24.13 12.37
N GLY A 356 -2.98 24.23 11.30
CA GLY A 356 -2.81 25.21 10.23
C GLY A 356 -1.88 24.76 9.10
N SER A 357 -1.42 23.51 9.13
CA SER A 357 -0.76 22.86 7.98
C SER A 357 -1.74 22.62 6.84
N TYR A 358 -1.25 22.63 5.60
CA TYR A 358 -2.02 22.20 4.43
C TYR A 358 -1.14 21.49 3.41
N PHE A 359 -1.80 20.63 2.67
CA PHE A 359 -1.28 19.95 1.48
C PHE A 359 -2.09 20.37 0.26
N ALA A 360 -1.42 20.57 -0.88
CA ALA A 360 -2.05 20.74 -2.18
C ALA A 360 -1.34 19.85 -3.21
N GLY A 361 -2.12 19.12 -4.00
CA GLY A 361 -1.62 18.19 -5.00
C GLY A 361 -2.25 18.38 -6.37
N LEU A 362 -1.45 18.18 -7.41
CA LEU A 362 -1.89 18.08 -8.80
C LEU A 362 -1.27 16.82 -9.39
N SER A 363 -2.08 15.94 -9.93
CA SER A 363 -1.61 14.76 -10.65
C SER A 363 -2.19 14.68 -12.06
N SER A 364 -1.39 14.12 -12.97
CA SER A 364 -1.79 13.81 -14.35
C SER A 364 -1.41 12.37 -14.65
N ASN A 365 -2.38 11.55 -14.97
CA ASN A 365 -2.19 10.16 -15.38
C ASN A 365 -2.48 10.06 -16.88
N TYR A 366 -1.44 9.83 -17.68
CA TYR A 366 -1.50 9.81 -19.14
C TYR A 366 -1.17 8.43 -19.69
N SER A 367 -2.10 7.83 -20.43
CA SER A 367 -1.89 6.59 -21.19
C SER A 367 -1.14 6.93 -22.48
N LEU A 368 0.17 6.65 -22.51
CA LEU A 368 1.02 6.91 -23.69
C LEU A 368 0.78 5.89 -24.81
N ALA A 369 0.55 4.62 -24.44
CA ALA A 369 0.22 3.50 -25.30
C ALA A 369 -0.53 2.43 -24.49
N THR A 370 -0.88 1.30 -25.09
CA THR A 370 -1.64 0.22 -24.43
C THR A 370 -1.02 -0.21 -23.10
N ASP A 371 0.32 -0.36 -23.07
CA ASP A 371 1.06 -0.90 -21.92
C ASP A 371 1.94 0.16 -21.25
N TRP A 372 1.85 1.43 -21.68
CA TRP A 372 2.68 2.52 -21.19
C TRP A 372 1.85 3.61 -20.53
N GLN A 373 2.24 3.98 -19.32
CA GLN A 373 1.64 5.08 -18.57
C GLN A 373 2.70 6.08 -18.11
N LEU A 374 2.34 7.35 -18.10
CA LEU A 374 3.11 8.45 -17.52
C LEU A 374 2.26 9.07 -16.40
N LEU A 375 2.77 9.02 -15.19
CA LEU A 375 2.20 9.71 -14.04
C LEU A 375 3.12 10.87 -13.66
N THR A 376 2.58 12.08 -13.61
CA THR A 376 3.26 13.24 -13.05
C THR A 376 2.49 13.75 -11.86
N VAL A 377 3.18 14.08 -10.75
CA VAL A 377 2.57 14.54 -9.52
C VAL A 377 3.36 15.74 -8.99
N LEU A 378 2.65 16.82 -8.71
CA LEU A 378 3.17 17.98 -8.00
C LEU A 378 2.49 18.04 -6.64
N GLN A 379 3.27 18.12 -5.57
CA GLN A 379 2.79 18.21 -4.19
C GLN A 379 3.41 19.43 -3.51
N ARG A 380 2.60 20.20 -2.81
CA ARG A 380 3.05 21.30 -1.93
C ARG A 380 2.59 21.02 -0.52
N PHE A 381 3.52 21.00 0.41
CA PHE A 381 3.31 20.98 1.85
C PHE A 381 3.70 22.34 2.40
N SER A 382 2.81 22.99 3.15
CA SER A 382 3.05 24.31 3.75
C SER A 382 2.03 24.57 4.86
N GLY A 383 2.12 25.72 5.54
CA GLY A 383 1.20 26.07 6.61
C GLY A 383 1.53 27.41 7.24
N SER A 384 0.89 27.72 8.37
CA SER A 384 1.30 28.83 9.24
C SER A 384 2.69 28.56 9.85
N GLY A 385 3.42 29.59 10.23
CA GLY A 385 4.81 29.47 10.71
C GLY A 385 5.02 28.51 11.88
N ASP A 386 4.00 28.29 12.70
CA ASP A 386 4.06 27.39 13.88
C ASP A 386 3.46 26.00 13.60
N SER A 387 3.05 25.74 12.36
CA SER A 387 2.46 24.45 11.97
C SER A 387 3.53 23.48 11.45
N LEU A 388 3.27 22.19 11.53
CA LEU A 388 4.25 21.15 11.15
C LEU A 388 4.79 21.34 9.72
N PHE A 389 3.91 21.60 8.74
CA PHE A 389 4.34 21.85 7.37
C PHE A 389 4.74 23.31 7.12
N GLY A 390 4.38 24.23 8.03
CA GLY A 390 4.81 25.62 7.98
C GLY A 390 6.25 25.81 8.41
N GLU A 391 6.76 25.01 9.35
CA GLU A 391 8.16 25.01 9.77
C GLU A 391 9.12 24.50 8.71
N THR A 392 8.67 23.56 7.87
CA THR A 392 9.49 22.98 6.81
C THR A 392 8.69 22.86 5.51
N PRO A 393 8.34 23.98 4.86
CA PRO A 393 7.55 23.92 3.63
C PRO A 393 8.38 23.31 2.49
N ALA A 394 7.74 22.47 1.68
CA ALA A 394 8.40 21.81 0.57
C ALA A 394 7.46 21.60 -0.62
N THR A 395 8.05 21.65 -1.81
CA THR A 395 7.40 21.25 -3.06
C THR A 395 8.09 20.01 -3.60
N LEU A 396 7.30 18.99 -3.96
CA LEU A 396 7.79 17.74 -4.53
C LEU A 396 7.23 17.58 -5.95
N LEU A 397 8.09 17.27 -6.89
CA LEU A 397 7.71 16.95 -8.27
C LEU A 397 8.15 15.53 -8.58
N PHE A 398 7.19 14.70 -8.99
CA PHE A 398 7.44 13.33 -9.39
C PHE A 398 7.08 13.13 -10.86
N ALA A 399 7.92 12.38 -11.55
CA ALA A 399 7.65 11.89 -12.90
C ALA A 399 7.93 10.39 -12.95
N ASN A 400 6.90 9.61 -13.28
CA ASN A 400 6.93 8.16 -13.29
C ASN A 400 6.47 7.64 -14.63
N ILE A 401 7.31 6.85 -15.31
CA ILE A 401 6.95 6.13 -16.54
C ILE A 401 6.93 4.64 -16.26
N ARG A 402 5.82 3.98 -16.58
CA ARG A 402 5.56 2.55 -16.33
C ARG A 402 5.26 1.81 -17.62
N TYR A 403 5.89 0.65 -17.77
CA TYR A 403 5.58 -0.37 -18.75
C TYR A 403 5.01 -1.61 -18.06
N SER A 404 3.82 -2.06 -18.45
CA SER A 404 3.18 -3.27 -17.93
C SER A 404 3.21 -4.40 -18.97
N PHE A 405 3.37 -5.65 -18.56
CA PHE A 405 3.48 -6.82 -19.43
C PHE A 405 2.74 -8.03 -18.87
#